data_4de844b74992b0721b85c3fa142ce9df
#
_entry.id   4de844b74992b0721b85c3fa142ce9df
#
_cell.length_a   1.000
_cell.length_b   1.000
_cell.length_c   1.000
_cell.angle_alpha   90.00
_cell.angle_beta   90.00
_cell.angle_gamma   90.00
#
_symmetry.space_group_name_H-M   'P 1'
#
loop_
_entity.id
_entity.type
_entity.pdbx_description
1 polymer ?
#
loop_
_entity_poly.entity_id
_entity_poly.type
_entity_poly.pdbx_seq_one_letter_code
_entity_poly.pdbx_strand_id
1 'polypeptide(L)'
;MSIYIKKNKFLFILTILTSVISSLGYVFMAVLLQQLLDIAMDKNIQQFMRIVIFSIVYFVVLGSFLYLQSLLSKKVICKIMLQIRSDVFRGTINHNIEDFEKKNTADYISVVTNDVKMLEDNFLLPLFEVVQYTVIFISSFVLMIYFDIIVTLCVIVAIAVMFLMPSLLGGTLEKRQNKFSSKLAEFTVSLKDILSGFEIIKSYSMSNTVIQRF
;
A
#
# COMPACT_ATOMS: atom_id res chain seq x y z
N MET A 1 -13.49 15.91 0.44
CA MET A 1 -12.18 15.66 -0.23
C MET A 1 -11.95 16.55 -1.44
N SER A 2 -12.86 16.65 -2.41
CA SER A 2 -12.67 17.48 -3.63
C SER A 2 -12.30 18.95 -3.36
N ILE A 3 -12.81 19.55 -2.30
CA ILE A 3 -12.53 20.94 -1.90
C ILE A 3 -11.05 21.14 -1.53
N TYR A 4 -10.46 20.22 -0.77
CA TYR A 4 -9.06 20.29 -0.35
C TYR A 4 -8.10 20.05 -1.52
N ILE A 5 -8.46 19.14 -2.44
CA ILE A 5 -7.71 18.92 -3.68
C ILE A 5 -7.75 20.18 -4.56
N LYS A 6 -8.93 20.82 -4.70
CA LYS A 6 -9.07 22.06 -5.48
C LYS A 6 -8.25 23.23 -4.89
N LYS A 7 -8.18 23.36 -3.57
CA LYS A 7 -7.34 24.36 -2.90
C LYS A 7 -5.84 24.16 -3.18
N ASN A 8 -5.40 22.93 -3.41
CA ASN A 8 -4.01 22.56 -3.67
C ASN A 8 -3.77 22.09 -5.12
N LYS A 9 -4.64 22.48 -6.08
CA LYS A 9 -4.67 21.97 -7.45
C LYS A 9 -3.33 21.99 -8.18
N PHE A 10 -2.57 23.05 -8.05
CA PHE A 10 -1.28 23.19 -8.73
C PHE A 10 -0.26 22.13 -8.27
N LEU A 11 -0.10 21.98 -6.95
CA LEU A 11 0.78 20.95 -6.38
C LEU A 11 0.28 19.53 -6.71
N PHE A 12 -1.03 19.33 -6.68
CA PHE A 12 -1.64 18.05 -7.02
C PHE A 12 -1.39 17.66 -8.49
N ILE A 13 -1.61 18.58 -9.43
CA ILE A 13 -1.34 18.35 -10.85
C ILE A 13 0.15 18.09 -11.08
N LEU A 14 1.03 18.88 -10.45
CA LEU A 14 2.47 18.70 -10.55
C LEU A 14 2.91 17.32 -10.06
N THR A 15 2.31 16.84 -8.95
CA THR A 15 2.58 15.50 -8.42
C THR A 15 2.12 14.41 -9.40
N ILE A 16 0.94 14.56 -10.00
CA ILE A 16 0.47 13.62 -11.03
C ILE A 16 1.40 13.62 -12.25
N LEU A 17 1.81 14.78 -12.74
CA LEU A 17 2.72 14.86 -13.89
C LEU A 17 4.07 14.19 -13.60
N THR A 18 4.64 14.46 -12.43
CA THR A 18 5.90 13.81 -12.03
C THR A 18 5.71 12.30 -11.83
N SER A 19 4.57 11.87 -11.32
CA SER A 19 4.22 10.45 -11.20
C SER A 19 4.13 9.76 -12.56
N VAL A 20 3.49 10.38 -13.55
CA VAL A 20 3.41 9.84 -14.92
C VAL A 20 4.80 9.72 -15.54
N ILE A 21 5.61 10.78 -15.46
CA ILE A 21 6.98 10.77 -16.01
C ILE A 21 7.84 9.69 -15.35
N SER A 22 7.80 9.58 -14.02
CA SER A 22 8.54 8.57 -13.27
C SER A 22 8.09 7.15 -13.61
N SER A 23 6.77 6.94 -13.80
CA SER A 23 6.22 5.63 -14.17
C SER A 23 6.64 5.21 -15.58
N LEU A 24 6.61 6.12 -16.54
CA LEU A 24 7.12 5.86 -17.89
C LEU A 24 8.62 5.56 -17.88
N GLY A 25 9.39 6.32 -17.10
CA GLY A 25 10.80 6.04 -16.88
C GLY A 25 11.00 4.64 -16.28
N TYR A 26 10.23 4.25 -15.29
CA TYR A 26 10.32 2.91 -14.70
C TYR A 26 10.11 1.80 -15.73
N VAL A 27 9.12 1.95 -16.60
CA VAL A 27 8.83 0.96 -17.65
C VAL A 27 9.94 0.94 -18.74
N PHE A 28 10.52 2.09 -19.06
CA PHE A 28 11.63 2.17 -20.01
C PHE A 28 12.89 1.42 -19.56
N MET A 29 13.05 1.16 -18.26
CA MET A 29 14.11 0.31 -17.72
C MET A 29 14.12 -1.10 -18.35
N ALA A 30 12.94 -1.65 -18.69
CA ALA A 30 12.84 -2.94 -19.35
C ALA A 30 13.46 -2.91 -20.77
N VAL A 31 13.25 -1.81 -21.49
CA VAL A 31 13.84 -1.59 -22.83
C VAL A 31 15.36 -1.50 -22.74
N LEU A 32 15.88 -0.78 -21.75
CA LEU A 32 17.32 -0.68 -21.52
C LEU A 32 17.93 -2.04 -21.17
N LEU A 33 17.26 -2.82 -20.33
CA LEU A 33 17.72 -4.16 -19.97
C LEU A 33 17.78 -5.07 -21.20
N GLN A 34 16.77 -5.04 -22.06
CA GLN A 34 16.77 -5.78 -23.31
C GLN A 34 17.96 -5.38 -24.20
N GLN A 35 18.15 -4.09 -24.46
CA GLN A 35 19.28 -3.60 -25.27
C GLN A 35 20.64 -4.02 -24.70
N LEU A 36 20.77 -4.02 -23.36
CA LEU A 36 21.97 -4.41 -22.68
C LEU A 36 22.28 -5.90 -22.90
N LEU A 37 21.26 -6.76 -22.87
CA LEU A 37 21.36 -8.18 -23.13
C LEU A 37 21.71 -8.46 -24.61
N ASP A 38 21.04 -7.78 -25.55
CA ASP A 38 21.28 -7.94 -26.98
C ASP A 38 22.74 -7.58 -27.35
N ILE A 39 23.23 -6.43 -26.87
CA ILE A 39 24.62 -5.99 -27.12
C ILE A 39 25.63 -6.89 -26.41
N ALA A 40 25.31 -7.46 -25.26
CA ALA A 40 26.17 -8.42 -24.57
C ALA A 40 26.36 -9.71 -25.39
N MET A 41 25.29 -10.15 -26.09
CA MET A 41 25.34 -11.31 -26.96
C MET A 41 26.20 -11.07 -28.24
N ASP A 42 26.17 -9.84 -28.75
CA ASP A 42 26.96 -9.44 -29.96
C ASP A 42 28.48 -9.34 -29.70
N LYS A 43 28.93 -9.51 -28.45
CA LYS A 43 30.35 -9.46 -28.02
C LYS A 43 31.08 -8.18 -28.40
N ASN A 44 30.36 -7.09 -28.67
CA ASN A 44 30.98 -5.80 -29.03
C ASN A 44 31.24 -4.97 -27.74
N ILE A 45 32.49 -5.06 -27.25
CA ILE A 45 32.89 -4.42 -25.98
C ILE A 45 32.70 -2.89 -26.01
N GLN A 46 32.94 -2.23 -27.15
CA GLN A 46 32.76 -0.76 -27.20
C GLN A 46 31.32 -0.33 -27.11
N GLN A 47 30.41 -1.05 -27.77
CA GLN A 47 28.97 -0.77 -27.65
C GLN A 47 28.46 -1.12 -26.27
N PHE A 48 28.92 -2.24 -25.68
CA PHE A 48 28.57 -2.64 -24.33
C PHE A 48 28.97 -1.58 -23.29
N MET A 49 30.20 -1.08 -23.33
CA MET A 49 30.63 -0.02 -22.42
C MET A 49 29.81 1.26 -22.57
N ARG A 50 29.40 1.62 -23.78
CA ARG A 50 28.56 2.80 -24.03
C ARG A 50 27.17 2.65 -23.43
N ILE A 51 26.50 1.51 -23.62
CA ILE A 51 25.16 1.27 -23.06
C ILE A 51 25.20 1.18 -21.53
N VAL A 52 26.27 0.60 -20.94
CA VAL A 52 26.45 0.56 -19.49
C VAL A 52 26.56 1.98 -18.91
N ILE A 53 27.39 2.85 -19.50
CA ILE A 53 27.52 4.24 -19.05
C ILE A 53 26.17 4.97 -19.17
N PHE A 54 25.49 4.80 -20.31
CA PHE A 54 24.15 5.38 -20.50
C PHE A 54 23.16 4.89 -19.45
N SER A 55 23.14 3.59 -19.15
CA SER A 55 22.27 3.01 -18.13
C SER A 55 22.56 3.56 -16.75
N ILE A 56 23.82 3.74 -16.37
CA ILE A 56 24.19 4.36 -15.08
C ILE A 56 23.63 5.79 -14.98
N VAL A 57 23.85 6.62 -16.00
CA VAL A 57 23.32 7.97 -16.04
C VAL A 57 21.80 7.97 -15.96
N TYR A 58 21.15 7.07 -16.71
CA TYR A 58 19.71 6.89 -16.71
C TYR A 58 19.17 6.57 -15.31
N PHE A 59 19.80 5.62 -14.60
CA PHE A 59 19.37 5.24 -13.24
C PHE A 59 19.52 6.39 -12.24
N VAL A 60 20.57 7.20 -12.35
CA VAL A 60 20.75 8.39 -11.50
C VAL A 60 19.64 9.40 -11.76
N VAL A 61 19.32 9.66 -13.03
CA VAL A 61 18.24 10.59 -13.42
C VAL A 61 16.89 10.05 -12.96
N LEU A 62 16.60 8.78 -13.24
CA LEU A 62 15.33 8.15 -12.82
C LEU A 62 15.17 8.18 -11.29
N GLY A 63 16.23 7.84 -10.56
CA GLY A 63 16.23 7.88 -9.09
C GLY A 63 15.96 9.29 -8.56
N SER A 64 16.51 10.31 -9.20
CA SER A 64 16.26 11.71 -8.87
C SER A 64 14.79 12.11 -9.10
N PHE A 65 14.20 11.65 -10.21
CA PHE A 65 12.77 11.86 -10.48
C PHE A 65 11.85 11.13 -9.50
N LEU A 66 12.15 9.88 -9.16
CA LEU A 66 11.40 9.11 -8.16
C LEU A 66 11.46 9.77 -6.78
N TYR A 67 12.62 10.28 -6.39
CA TYR A 67 12.79 11.02 -5.15
C TYR A 67 11.98 12.32 -5.15
N LEU A 68 12.02 13.09 -6.24
CA LEU A 68 11.24 14.32 -6.40
C LEU A 68 9.73 14.04 -6.32
N GLN A 69 9.25 12.99 -7.00
CA GLN A 69 7.86 12.54 -6.94
C GLN A 69 7.44 12.20 -5.51
N SER A 70 8.27 11.46 -4.77
CA SER A 70 8.01 11.10 -3.37
C SER A 70 7.90 12.34 -2.48
N LEU A 71 8.79 13.32 -2.65
CA LEU A 71 8.74 14.58 -1.92
C LEU A 71 7.47 15.39 -2.22
N LEU A 72 7.10 15.50 -3.50
CA LEU A 72 5.91 16.22 -3.92
C LEU A 72 4.63 15.55 -3.39
N SER A 73 4.52 14.23 -3.49
CA SER A 73 3.38 13.46 -2.95
C SER A 73 3.22 13.69 -1.46
N LYS A 74 4.29 13.53 -0.69
CA LYS A 74 4.28 13.77 0.76
C LYS A 74 3.89 15.21 1.10
N LYS A 75 4.39 16.18 0.34
CA LYS A 75 4.08 17.61 0.55
C LYS A 75 2.60 17.92 0.28
N VAL A 76 2.01 17.35 -0.76
CA VAL A 76 0.58 17.50 -1.07
C VAL A 76 -0.27 16.87 0.02
N ILE A 77 0.03 15.62 0.38
CA ILE A 77 -0.68 14.88 1.43
C ILE A 77 -0.63 15.66 2.74
N CYS A 78 0.56 16.07 3.17
CA CYS A 78 0.73 16.83 4.41
C CYS A 78 -0.11 18.12 4.42
N LYS A 79 -0.13 18.89 3.32
CA LYS A 79 -0.94 20.10 3.21
C LYS A 79 -2.44 19.81 3.30
N ILE A 80 -2.92 18.79 2.62
CA ILE A 80 -4.34 18.39 2.67
C ILE A 80 -4.69 17.94 4.07
N MET A 81 -3.86 17.11 4.71
CA MET A 81 -4.09 16.60 6.05
C MET A 81 -4.11 17.69 7.11
N LEU A 82 -3.21 18.68 7.01
CA LEU A 82 -3.23 19.84 7.90
C LEU A 82 -4.52 20.66 7.77
N GLN A 83 -5.01 20.85 6.54
CA GLN A 83 -6.29 21.54 6.31
C GLN A 83 -7.46 20.75 6.91
N ILE A 84 -7.52 19.44 6.70
CA ILE A 84 -8.57 18.59 7.26
C ILE A 84 -8.53 18.62 8.79
N ARG A 85 -7.34 18.43 9.40
CA ARG A 85 -7.20 18.51 10.87
C ARG A 85 -7.64 19.86 11.43
N SER A 86 -7.27 20.95 10.76
CA SER A 86 -7.68 22.29 11.18
C SER A 86 -9.20 22.48 11.11
N ASP A 87 -9.83 21.99 10.03
CA ASP A 87 -11.29 22.13 9.87
C ASP A 87 -12.04 21.22 10.84
N VAL A 88 -11.58 20.00 11.08
CA VAL A 88 -12.15 19.09 12.10
C VAL A 88 -12.01 19.69 13.49
N PHE A 89 -10.82 20.19 13.85
CA PHE A 89 -10.59 20.82 15.14
C PHE A 89 -11.47 22.06 15.34
N ARG A 90 -11.59 22.92 14.32
CA ARG A 90 -12.47 24.07 14.32
C ARG A 90 -13.94 23.66 14.49
N GLY A 91 -14.36 22.60 13.80
CA GLY A 91 -15.69 22.02 13.98
C GLY A 91 -15.94 21.57 15.42
N THR A 92 -14.97 20.88 16.02
CA THR A 92 -15.05 20.40 17.41
C THR A 92 -15.18 21.56 18.41
N ILE A 93 -14.41 22.63 18.25
CA ILE A 93 -14.47 23.82 19.17
C ILE A 93 -15.75 24.60 18.99
N ASN A 94 -16.38 24.57 17.82
CA ASN A 94 -17.64 25.28 17.57
C ASN A 94 -18.88 24.47 18.01
N HIS A 95 -18.76 23.30 18.63
CA HIS A 95 -19.89 22.60 19.22
C HIS A 95 -20.45 23.36 20.43
N ASN A 96 -21.75 23.27 20.64
CA ASN A 96 -22.38 23.73 21.87
C ASN A 96 -21.93 22.86 23.06
N ILE A 97 -21.92 23.43 24.26
CA ILE A 97 -21.46 22.73 25.48
C ILE A 97 -22.21 21.41 25.67
N GLU A 98 -23.54 21.44 25.52
CA GLU A 98 -24.41 20.25 25.67
C GLU A 98 -24.07 19.13 24.67
N ASP A 99 -23.67 19.45 23.43
CA ASP A 99 -23.30 18.47 22.42
C ASP A 99 -21.87 17.96 22.63
N PHE A 100 -20.99 18.81 23.15
CA PHE A 100 -19.62 18.41 23.48
C PHE A 100 -19.57 17.44 24.67
N GLU A 101 -20.41 17.65 25.70
CA GLU A 101 -20.47 16.78 26.89
C GLU A 101 -21.06 15.38 26.61
N LYS A 102 -21.79 15.20 25.50
CA LYS A 102 -22.33 13.88 25.10
C LYS A 102 -21.26 12.87 24.73
N LYS A 103 -20.04 13.31 24.41
CA LYS A 103 -18.92 12.46 24.02
C LYS A 103 -17.73 12.67 24.94
N ASN A 104 -16.94 11.62 25.11
CA ASN A 104 -15.70 11.72 25.86
C ASN A 104 -14.66 12.56 25.08
N THR A 105 -13.86 13.35 25.76
CA THR A 105 -12.76 14.10 25.17
C THR A 105 -11.80 13.19 24.37
N ALA A 106 -11.60 11.95 24.82
CA ALA A 106 -10.81 10.96 24.11
C ALA A 106 -11.34 10.65 22.71
N ASP A 107 -12.67 10.66 22.49
CA ASP A 107 -13.29 10.42 21.20
C ASP A 107 -12.96 11.55 20.21
N TYR A 108 -13.00 12.80 20.67
CA TYR A 108 -12.63 13.96 19.84
C TYR A 108 -11.15 13.94 19.47
N ILE A 109 -10.27 13.54 20.39
CA ILE A 109 -8.84 13.37 20.12
C ILE A 109 -8.65 12.27 19.08
N SER A 110 -9.36 11.13 19.21
CA SER A 110 -9.31 10.03 18.26
C SER A 110 -9.72 10.45 16.85
N VAL A 111 -10.77 11.24 16.71
CA VAL A 111 -11.20 11.77 15.40
C VAL A 111 -10.11 12.62 14.75
N VAL A 112 -9.50 13.56 15.48
CA VAL A 112 -8.46 14.46 14.95
C VAL A 112 -7.15 13.71 14.63
N THR A 113 -6.85 12.63 15.35
CA THR A 113 -5.61 11.87 15.19
C THR A 113 -5.80 10.64 14.31
N ASN A 114 -6.60 9.66 14.77
CA ASN A 114 -6.72 8.35 14.14
C ASN A 114 -7.60 8.37 12.89
N ASP A 115 -8.81 8.97 12.95
CA ASP A 115 -9.73 8.95 11.81
C ASP A 115 -9.16 9.76 10.65
N VAL A 116 -8.55 10.91 10.97
CA VAL A 116 -7.87 11.73 9.95
C VAL A 116 -6.67 10.98 9.38
N LYS A 117 -5.90 10.22 10.19
CA LYS A 117 -4.82 9.36 9.70
C LYS A 117 -5.35 8.24 8.80
N MET A 118 -6.49 7.64 9.12
CA MET A 118 -7.14 6.64 8.27
C MET A 118 -7.52 7.21 6.88
N LEU A 119 -7.88 8.49 6.78
CA LEU A 119 -8.12 9.14 5.48
C LEU A 119 -6.82 9.28 4.67
N GLU A 120 -5.70 9.54 5.32
CA GLU A 120 -4.39 9.56 4.67
C GLU A 120 -4.07 8.19 4.09
N ASP A 121 -4.12 7.14 4.93
CA ASP A 121 -3.64 5.80 4.60
C ASP A 121 -4.57 5.08 3.61
N ASN A 122 -5.91 5.26 3.74
CA ASN A 122 -6.88 4.52 2.92
C ASN A 122 -7.42 5.31 1.71
N PHE A 123 -7.12 6.60 1.59
CA PHE A 123 -7.62 7.40 0.48
C PHE A 123 -6.54 8.19 -0.24
N LEU A 124 -5.76 9.03 0.46
CA LEU A 124 -4.82 9.93 -0.22
C LEU A 124 -3.60 9.20 -0.77
N LEU A 125 -3.01 8.31 0.01
CA LEU A 125 -1.88 7.49 -0.44
C LEU A 125 -2.28 6.58 -1.60
N PRO A 126 -3.34 5.76 -1.50
CA PRO A 126 -3.76 4.89 -2.59
C PRO A 126 -4.14 5.65 -3.87
N LEU A 127 -4.65 6.89 -3.76
CA LEU A 127 -5.01 7.68 -4.93
C LEU A 127 -3.80 7.96 -5.84
N PHE A 128 -2.64 8.30 -5.27
CA PHE A 128 -1.40 8.48 -6.05
C PHE A 128 -0.85 7.14 -6.56
N GLU A 129 -0.95 6.09 -5.77
CA GLU A 129 -0.53 4.74 -6.16
C GLU A 129 -1.36 4.21 -7.34
N VAL A 130 -2.68 4.39 -7.33
CA VAL A 130 -3.55 3.99 -8.45
C VAL A 130 -3.16 4.68 -9.73
N VAL A 131 -2.88 5.99 -9.70
CA VAL A 131 -2.41 6.71 -10.89
C VAL A 131 -1.10 6.12 -11.38
N GLN A 132 -0.14 5.89 -10.50
CA GLN A 132 1.18 5.35 -10.84
C GLN A 132 1.07 3.95 -11.45
N TYR A 133 0.37 3.03 -10.78
CA TYR A 133 0.21 1.65 -11.25
C TYR A 133 -0.60 1.57 -12.55
N THR A 134 -1.58 2.44 -12.73
CA THR A 134 -2.35 2.51 -13.99
C THR A 134 -1.44 2.89 -15.16
N VAL A 135 -0.58 3.89 -14.99
CA VAL A 135 0.37 4.29 -16.03
C VAL A 135 1.39 3.17 -16.31
N ILE A 136 1.95 2.55 -15.25
CA ILE A 136 2.86 1.41 -15.39
C ILE A 136 2.18 0.26 -16.15
N PHE A 137 0.96 -0.09 -15.77
CA PHE A 137 0.21 -1.18 -16.39
C PHE A 137 -0.03 -0.93 -17.87
N ILE A 138 -0.57 0.25 -18.22
CA ILE A 138 -0.86 0.59 -19.63
C ILE A 138 0.43 0.63 -20.45
N SER A 139 1.47 1.30 -19.98
CA SER A 139 2.73 1.43 -20.72
C SER A 139 3.48 0.10 -20.85
N SER A 140 3.47 -0.74 -19.82
CA SER A 140 4.05 -2.09 -19.88
C SER A 140 3.29 -2.98 -20.87
N PHE A 141 1.95 -2.88 -20.86
CA PHE A 141 1.12 -3.64 -21.79
C PHE A 141 1.38 -3.25 -23.25
N VAL A 142 1.50 -1.96 -23.52
CA VAL A 142 1.85 -1.43 -24.85
C VAL A 142 3.24 -1.94 -25.30
N LEU A 143 4.24 -1.90 -24.41
CA LEU A 143 5.57 -2.40 -24.70
C LEU A 143 5.59 -3.91 -24.95
N MET A 144 4.83 -4.71 -24.21
CA MET A 144 4.74 -6.15 -24.42
C MET A 144 4.19 -6.48 -25.82
N ILE A 145 3.14 -5.79 -26.24
CA ILE A 145 2.57 -5.96 -27.61
C ILE A 145 3.62 -5.58 -28.67
N TYR A 146 4.38 -4.51 -28.41
CA TYR A 146 5.41 -4.07 -29.36
C TYR A 146 6.57 -5.07 -29.48
N PHE A 147 6.97 -5.72 -28.39
CA PHE A 147 8.07 -6.69 -28.41
C PHE A 147 7.66 -8.05 -29.00
N ASP A 148 6.60 -8.65 -28.47
CA ASP A 148 6.14 -9.96 -28.93
C ASP A 148 4.67 -10.19 -28.55
N ILE A 149 3.83 -10.37 -29.56
CA ILE A 149 2.39 -10.62 -29.36
C ILE A 149 2.13 -12.01 -28.76
N ILE A 150 2.98 -13.01 -29.03
CA ILE A 150 2.79 -14.38 -28.52
C ILE A 150 3.06 -14.39 -27.02
N VAL A 151 4.15 -13.77 -26.60
CA VAL A 151 4.48 -13.61 -25.16
C VAL A 151 3.39 -12.83 -24.45
N THR A 152 2.86 -11.77 -25.08
CA THR A 152 1.73 -10.98 -24.52
C THR A 152 0.51 -11.86 -24.29
N LEU A 153 0.13 -12.70 -25.25
CA LEU A 153 -1.00 -13.62 -25.10
C LEU A 153 -0.78 -14.64 -23.98
N CYS A 154 0.42 -15.21 -23.87
CA CYS A 154 0.76 -16.10 -22.76
C CYS A 154 0.62 -15.42 -21.40
N VAL A 155 1.06 -14.17 -21.26
CA VAL A 155 0.93 -13.40 -20.02
C VAL A 155 -0.54 -13.10 -19.71
N ILE A 156 -1.36 -12.74 -20.70
CA ILE A 156 -2.82 -12.53 -20.51
C ILE A 156 -3.48 -13.80 -19.98
N VAL A 157 -3.16 -14.97 -20.56
CA VAL A 157 -3.68 -16.26 -20.09
C VAL A 157 -3.24 -16.53 -18.65
N ALA A 158 -1.97 -16.30 -18.34
CA ALA A 158 -1.46 -16.46 -16.97
C ALA A 158 -2.17 -15.54 -15.96
N ILE A 159 -2.41 -14.30 -16.32
CA ILE A 159 -3.18 -13.34 -15.51
C ILE A 159 -4.62 -13.84 -15.31
N ALA A 160 -5.29 -14.30 -16.37
CA ALA A 160 -6.65 -14.83 -16.28
C ALA A 160 -6.72 -16.04 -15.32
N VAL A 161 -5.77 -16.98 -15.41
CA VAL A 161 -5.67 -18.11 -14.48
C VAL A 161 -5.45 -17.63 -13.05
N MET A 162 -4.58 -16.64 -12.85
CA MET A 162 -4.31 -16.06 -11.52
C MET A 162 -5.57 -15.45 -10.90
N PHE A 163 -6.42 -14.77 -11.67
CA PHE A 163 -7.69 -14.20 -11.18
C PHE A 163 -8.77 -15.26 -10.92
N LEU A 164 -8.74 -16.39 -11.63
CA LEU A 164 -9.68 -17.48 -11.42
C LEU A 164 -9.38 -18.30 -10.15
N MET A 165 -8.11 -18.43 -9.77
CA MET A 165 -7.68 -19.22 -8.62
C MET A 165 -8.36 -18.84 -7.28
N PRO A 166 -8.43 -17.56 -6.87
CA PRO A 166 -9.14 -17.19 -5.65
C PRO A 166 -10.64 -17.51 -5.69
N SER A 167 -11.27 -17.39 -6.86
CA SER A 167 -12.68 -17.71 -7.03
C SER A 167 -12.97 -19.21 -6.84
N LEU A 168 -12.06 -20.07 -7.31
CA LEU A 168 -12.19 -21.53 -7.19
C LEU A 168 -11.87 -22.04 -5.76
N LEU A 169 -10.89 -21.43 -5.10
CA LEU A 169 -10.39 -21.88 -3.81
C LEU A 169 -10.98 -21.10 -2.62
N GLY A 170 -11.58 -19.93 -2.85
CA GLY A 170 -12.01 -18.98 -1.84
C GLY A 170 -12.96 -19.59 -0.81
N GLY A 171 -13.96 -20.36 -1.25
CA GLY A 171 -14.91 -20.99 -0.34
C GLY A 171 -14.27 -22.04 0.59
N THR A 172 -13.24 -22.73 0.12
CA THR A 172 -12.50 -23.70 0.96
C THR A 172 -11.59 -22.98 1.97
N LEU A 173 -10.93 -21.91 1.53
CA LEU A 173 -10.09 -21.08 2.38
C LEU A 173 -10.90 -20.37 3.46
N GLU A 174 -12.06 -19.82 3.11
CA GLU A 174 -12.98 -19.16 4.05
C GLU A 174 -13.46 -20.14 5.14
N LYS A 175 -13.88 -21.35 4.76
CA LYS A 175 -14.27 -22.38 5.73
C LYS A 175 -13.14 -22.76 6.69
N ARG A 176 -11.91 -22.89 6.17
CA ARG A 176 -10.74 -23.18 7.00
C ARG A 176 -10.39 -22.01 7.91
N GLN A 177 -10.47 -20.77 7.40
CA GLN A 177 -10.23 -19.56 8.18
C GLN A 177 -11.25 -19.40 9.31
N ASN A 178 -12.54 -19.64 9.03
CA ASN A 178 -13.59 -19.58 10.04
C ASN A 178 -13.40 -20.66 11.12
N LYS A 179 -13.01 -21.87 10.73
CA LYS A 179 -12.68 -22.95 11.68
C LYS A 179 -11.46 -22.59 12.54
N PHE A 180 -10.42 -22.00 11.94
CA PHE A 180 -9.24 -21.52 12.67
C PHE A 180 -9.61 -20.41 13.65
N SER A 181 -10.39 -19.42 13.22
CA SER A 181 -10.87 -18.32 14.06
C SER A 181 -11.68 -18.81 15.24
N SER A 182 -12.59 -19.78 15.02
CA SER A 182 -13.38 -20.43 16.08
C SER A 182 -12.48 -21.13 17.09
N LYS A 183 -11.50 -21.90 16.61
CA LYS A 183 -10.54 -22.58 17.50
C LYS A 183 -9.65 -21.61 18.28
N LEU A 184 -9.25 -20.52 17.66
CA LEU A 184 -8.47 -19.46 18.33
C LEU A 184 -9.31 -18.75 19.40
N ALA A 185 -10.60 -18.53 19.15
CA ALA A 185 -11.52 -17.99 20.15
C ALA A 185 -11.69 -18.95 21.35
N GLU A 186 -11.93 -20.25 21.12
CA GLU A 186 -11.99 -21.29 22.17
C GLU A 186 -10.69 -21.31 22.99
N PHE A 187 -9.53 -21.28 22.33
CA PHE A 187 -8.22 -21.21 22.97
C PHE A 187 -8.08 -19.97 23.85
N THR A 188 -8.48 -18.81 23.34
CA THR A 188 -8.40 -17.54 24.07
C THR A 188 -9.28 -17.55 25.33
N VAL A 189 -10.47 -18.11 25.24
CA VAL A 189 -11.37 -18.27 26.38
C VAL A 189 -10.73 -19.20 27.42
N SER A 190 -10.24 -20.38 27.00
CA SER A 190 -9.57 -21.32 27.91
C SER A 190 -8.34 -20.71 28.60
N LEU A 191 -7.53 -19.96 27.84
CA LEU A 191 -6.38 -19.24 28.39
C LEU A 191 -6.80 -18.18 29.43
N LYS A 192 -7.85 -17.41 29.12
CA LYS A 192 -8.40 -16.43 30.04
C LYS A 192 -8.91 -17.08 31.33
N ASP A 193 -9.60 -18.19 31.23
CA ASP A 193 -10.14 -18.91 32.39
C ASP A 193 -9.03 -19.43 33.30
N ILE A 194 -7.98 -20.03 32.71
CA ILE A 194 -6.78 -20.49 33.44
C ILE A 194 -6.08 -19.33 34.15
N LEU A 195 -5.85 -18.21 33.43
CA LEU A 195 -5.19 -17.05 33.98
C LEU A 195 -6.04 -16.34 35.04
N SER A 196 -7.35 -16.29 34.88
CA SER A 196 -8.26 -15.73 35.89
C SER A 196 -8.33 -16.59 37.14
N GLY A 197 -8.16 -17.92 37.00
CA GLY A 197 -8.09 -18.86 38.11
C GLY A 197 -6.71 -19.08 38.70
N PHE A 198 -5.71 -18.25 38.36
CA PHE A 198 -4.29 -18.46 38.74
C PHE A 198 -4.10 -18.61 40.24
N GLU A 199 -4.73 -17.79 41.07
CA GLU A 199 -4.63 -17.87 42.55
C GLU A 199 -5.16 -19.20 43.08
N ILE A 200 -6.26 -19.69 42.52
CA ILE A 200 -6.89 -20.97 42.90
C ILE A 200 -5.96 -22.11 42.49
N ILE A 201 -5.41 -22.12 41.28
CA ILE A 201 -4.49 -23.11 40.75
C ILE A 201 -3.25 -23.21 41.64
N LYS A 202 -2.72 -22.07 42.08
CA LYS A 202 -1.56 -21.99 42.98
C LYS A 202 -1.87 -22.46 44.40
N SER A 203 -3.02 -22.04 44.96
CA SER A 203 -3.41 -22.41 46.34
C SER A 203 -3.63 -23.93 46.49
N TYR A 204 -4.13 -24.59 45.47
CA TYR A 204 -4.38 -26.05 45.45
C TYR A 204 -3.24 -26.88 44.85
N SER A 205 -2.09 -26.25 44.50
CA SER A 205 -0.91 -26.91 43.91
C SER A 205 -1.23 -27.67 42.60
N MET A 206 -2.24 -27.24 41.85
CA MET A 206 -2.74 -27.91 40.64
C MET A 206 -1.98 -27.52 39.35
N SER A 207 -0.85 -26.80 39.44
CA SER A 207 -0.10 -26.31 38.28
C SER A 207 0.24 -27.40 37.27
N ASN A 208 0.72 -28.56 37.69
CA ASN A 208 1.07 -29.66 36.77
C ASN A 208 -0.11 -30.26 36.06
N THR A 209 -1.27 -30.36 36.71
CA THR A 209 -2.50 -30.87 36.13
C THR A 209 -3.06 -29.94 35.04
N VAL A 210 -2.95 -28.61 35.29
CA VAL A 210 -3.40 -27.60 34.32
C VAL A 210 -2.48 -27.57 33.10
N ILE A 211 -1.15 -27.63 33.29
CA ILE A 211 -0.17 -27.67 32.19
C ILE A 211 -0.36 -28.89 31.29
N GLN A 212 -0.70 -30.05 31.86
CA GLN A 212 -0.93 -31.27 31.06
C GLN A 212 -2.26 -31.26 30.26
N ARG A 213 -3.24 -30.45 30.69
CA ARG A 213 -4.53 -30.30 30.00
C ARG A 213 -4.55 -29.23 28.95
N PHE A 214 -3.61 -28.27 29.00
CA PHE A 214 -3.46 -27.17 28.06
C PHE A 214 -2.57 -27.54 26.88
#